data_be7ca677ff1f17aacabd772a035f57f5
#
_entry.id   be7ca677ff1f17aacabd772a035f57f5
#
_cell.length_a   1.000
_cell.length_b   1.000
_cell.length_c   1.000
_cell.angle_alpha   90.00
_cell.angle_beta   90.00
_cell.angle_gamma   90.00
#
_symmetry.space_group_name_H-M   'P 1'
#
loop_
_entity.id
_entity.type
_entity.pdbx_description
1 polymer ?
#
loop_
_entity_poly.entity_id
_entity_poly.type
_entity_poly.pdbx_seq_one_letter_code
_entity_poly.pdbx_strand_id
1 'polypeptide(L)'
;MKTYYEQDANVGLLQGKTVAVIGYGSQGHAQAQNLRDSGVEVVVGVRPGKSFEVAKADGFEVMSVSEAVRTAQVVQMLLPDEQPAHVYKAEVEENLREGQMLLFSHGFNIHFGQINPPSYVDVAMVAPKSPGHLVRRVFQEGNGVPALVAVHQDATGTALHVALAYAKGVGCTRAGVIETTFQEETETDLFGEQAVLCGGVTALVKAGFETLTEGGYRPEIAYFECLHELKLIVDLMYEGGLTNMRHSISDTAEFGDYVTGSRIVTDETKKEMKRVLTEIQQGEFAKKWILENQAGRPTYNAMKKAEQNHQLEKVGAELREMMSWIHAPKELVKK
;
A
#
# COMPACT_ATOMS: atom_id res chain seq x y z
N MET A 1 -14.29 -7.83 -16.80
CA MET A 1 -13.17 -7.13 -16.13
C MET A 1 -12.36 -6.45 -17.24
N LYS A 2 -12.14 -5.15 -17.16
CA LYS A 2 -11.35 -4.41 -18.14
C LYS A 2 -9.93 -4.29 -17.60
N THR A 3 -8.97 -4.82 -18.35
CA THR A 3 -7.56 -4.89 -17.96
C THR A 3 -6.72 -4.30 -19.07
N TYR A 4 -5.72 -3.52 -18.71
CA TYR A 4 -4.79 -2.85 -19.62
C TYR A 4 -3.38 -3.39 -19.44
N TYR A 5 -2.68 -3.57 -20.55
CA TYR A 5 -1.30 -4.05 -20.63
C TYR A 5 -0.41 -3.04 -21.34
N GLU A 6 0.85 -3.42 -21.61
CA GLU A 6 1.87 -2.58 -22.26
C GLU A 6 1.40 -1.92 -23.55
N GLN A 7 0.64 -2.65 -24.39
CA GLN A 7 0.14 -2.15 -25.68
C GLN A 7 -1.01 -1.15 -25.54
N ASP A 8 -1.70 -1.14 -24.41
CA ASP A 8 -2.87 -0.30 -24.17
C ASP A 8 -2.50 1.07 -23.56
N ALA A 9 -1.23 1.24 -23.19
CA ALA A 9 -0.74 2.44 -22.51
C ALA A 9 0.43 3.07 -23.28
N ASN A 10 0.44 4.39 -23.35
CA ASN A 10 1.46 5.16 -24.06
C ASN A 10 2.18 6.12 -23.10
N VAL A 11 3.38 5.74 -22.66
CA VAL A 11 4.21 6.59 -21.78
C VAL A 11 4.60 7.93 -22.46
N GLY A 12 4.57 7.98 -23.79
CA GLY A 12 4.82 9.21 -24.57
C GLY A 12 3.87 10.36 -24.23
N LEU A 13 2.71 10.09 -23.64
CA LEU A 13 1.81 11.13 -23.13
C LEU A 13 2.39 11.92 -21.94
N LEU A 14 3.43 11.40 -21.30
CA LEU A 14 4.20 12.08 -20.25
C LEU A 14 5.48 12.75 -20.76
N GLN A 15 5.86 12.56 -22.02
CA GLN A 15 7.02 13.22 -22.60
C GLN A 15 6.81 14.74 -22.68
N GLY A 16 7.81 15.51 -22.22
CA GLY A 16 7.73 16.98 -22.13
C GLY A 16 6.79 17.48 -21.03
N LYS A 17 6.31 16.57 -20.17
CA LYS A 17 5.55 16.91 -18.97
C LYS A 17 6.37 16.54 -17.73
N THR A 18 6.31 17.40 -16.73
CA THR A 18 6.89 17.13 -15.42
C THR A 18 5.86 16.45 -14.52
N VAL A 19 6.25 15.37 -13.87
CA VAL A 19 5.49 14.70 -12.81
C VAL A 19 6.05 15.12 -11.45
N ALA A 20 5.23 15.77 -10.63
CA ALA A 20 5.57 16.04 -9.22
C ALA A 20 5.15 14.88 -8.34
N VAL A 21 6.11 14.26 -7.66
CA VAL A 21 5.84 13.27 -6.61
C VAL A 21 5.85 13.98 -5.26
N ILE A 22 4.67 14.09 -4.65
CA ILE A 22 4.48 14.72 -3.34
C ILE A 22 4.60 13.66 -2.25
N GLY A 23 5.71 13.72 -1.52
CA GLY A 23 6.10 12.68 -0.55
C GLY A 23 7.13 11.71 -1.12
N TYR A 24 8.12 11.34 -0.29
CA TYR A 24 9.21 10.44 -0.67
C TYR A 24 9.39 9.33 0.39
N GLY A 25 8.26 8.68 0.72
CA GLY A 25 8.19 7.46 1.51
C GLY A 25 8.40 6.21 0.64
N SER A 26 7.92 5.05 1.10
CA SER A 26 8.09 3.77 0.40
C SER A 26 7.56 3.80 -1.04
N GLN A 27 6.33 4.28 -1.26
CA GLN A 27 5.75 4.41 -2.60
C GLN A 27 6.40 5.56 -3.40
N GLY A 28 6.58 6.73 -2.79
CA GLY A 28 7.17 7.89 -3.47
C GLY A 28 8.58 7.61 -4.00
N HIS A 29 9.42 6.98 -3.20
CA HIS A 29 10.75 6.53 -3.60
C HIS A 29 10.70 5.56 -4.80
N ALA A 30 9.84 4.54 -4.74
CA ALA A 30 9.74 3.54 -5.79
C ALA A 30 9.18 4.12 -7.10
N GLN A 31 8.05 4.82 -7.02
CA GLN A 31 7.36 5.34 -8.20
C GLN A 31 8.17 6.45 -8.89
N ALA A 32 8.77 7.37 -8.13
CA ALA A 32 9.62 8.42 -8.70
C ALA A 32 10.82 7.84 -9.48
N GLN A 33 11.50 6.84 -8.91
CA GLN A 33 12.63 6.20 -9.59
C GLN A 33 12.21 5.42 -10.83
N ASN A 34 11.09 4.69 -10.77
CA ASN A 34 10.58 3.92 -11.93
C ASN A 34 10.18 4.86 -13.07
N LEU A 35 9.52 5.98 -12.77
CA LEU A 35 9.15 7.01 -13.75
C LEU A 35 10.40 7.60 -14.41
N ARG A 36 11.40 8.00 -13.63
CA ARG A 36 12.67 8.52 -14.16
C ARG A 36 13.37 7.51 -15.06
N ASP A 37 13.47 6.25 -14.64
CA ASP A 37 14.09 5.18 -15.42
C ASP A 37 13.27 4.85 -16.69
N SER A 38 12.00 5.23 -16.73
CA SER A 38 11.12 5.17 -17.91
C SER A 38 11.18 6.42 -18.81
N GLY A 39 12.09 7.37 -18.51
CA GLY A 39 12.31 8.59 -19.29
C GLY A 39 11.32 9.72 -19.03
N VAL A 40 10.64 9.69 -17.88
CA VAL A 40 9.72 10.76 -17.45
C VAL A 40 10.47 11.77 -16.59
N GLU A 41 10.22 13.04 -16.81
CA GLU A 41 10.75 14.12 -15.98
C GLU A 41 10.02 14.14 -14.62
N VAL A 42 10.78 14.02 -13.52
CA VAL A 42 10.23 13.90 -12.17
C VAL A 42 10.88 14.91 -11.25
N VAL A 43 10.05 15.66 -10.54
CA VAL A 43 10.45 16.49 -9.39
C VAL A 43 9.83 15.95 -8.11
N VAL A 44 10.47 16.18 -6.97
CA VAL A 44 9.99 15.70 -5.68
C VAL A 44 9.60 16.89 -4.80
N GLY A 45 8.33 16.93 -4.39
CA GLY A 45 7.78 17.92 -3.48
C GLY A 45 7.75 17.40 -2.05
N VAL A 46 8.65 17.87 -1.17
CA VAL A 46 8.71 17.46 0.24
C VAL A 46 9.24 18.59 1.12
N ARG A 47 8.87 18.53 2.41
CA ARG A 47 9.42 19.44 3.42
C ARG A 47 10.90 19.12 3.71
N PRO A 48 11.71 20.11 4.13
CA PRO A 48 13.05 19.84 4.66
C PRO A 48 13.01 18.75 5.74
N GLY A 49 13.91 17.76 5.64
CA GLY A 49 13.99 16.63 6.56
C GLY A 49 14.56 15.38 5.87
N LYS A 50 14.41 14.21 6.50
CA LYS A 50 15.01 12.95 6.03
C LYS A 50 14.62 12.63 4.58
N SER A 51 13.34 12.72 4.24
CA SER A 51 12.86 12.44 2.86
C SER A 51 13.45 13.40 1.82
N PHE A 52 13.68 14.66 2.19
CA PHE A 52 14.32 15.66 1.33
C PHE A 52 15.77 15.25 1.01
N GLU A 53 16.53 14.88 2.04
CA GLU A 53 17.94 14.47 1.88
C GLU A 53 18.07 13.18 1.07
N VAL A 54 17.15 12.21 1.31
CA VAL A 54 17.14 10.94 0.55
C VAL A 54 16.82 11.19 -0.93
N ALA A 55 15.78 11.96 -1.23
CA ALA A 55 15.40 12.26 -2.61
C ALA A 55 16.51 13.01 -3.37
N LYS A 56 17.20 13.95 -2.68
CA LYS A 56 18.34 14.67 -3.22
C LYS A 56 19.54 13.75 -3.48
N ALA A 57 19.83 12.84 -2.55
CA ALA A 57 20.89 11.84 -2.70
C ALA A 57 20.60 10.86 -3.86
N ASP A 58 19.32 10.56 -4.12
CA ASP A 58 18.88 9.75 -5.27
C ASP A 58 18.92 10.53 -6.61
N GLY A 59 19.33 11.81 -6.58
CA GLY A 59 19.55 12.64 -7.77
C GLY A 59 18.30 13.31 -8.32
N PHE A 60 17.24 13.47 -7.52
CA PHE A 60 16.06 14.23 -7.92
C PHE A 60 16.23 15.73 -7.67
N GLU A 61 15.55 16.53 -8.48
CA GLU A 61 15.27 17.92 -8.15
C GLU A 61 14.21 17.93 -7.04
N VAL A 62 14.57 18.53 -5.90
CA VAL A 62 13.71 18.54 -4.69
C VAL A 62 13.38 19.98 -4.35
N MET A 63 12.09 20.23 -4.16
CA MET A 63 11.56 21.56 -3.89
C MET A 63 10.40 21.51 -2.89
N SER A 64 9.85 22.65 -2.52
CA SER A 64 8.63 22.70 -1.72
C SER A 64 7.44 22.08 -2.47
N VAL A 65 6.42 21.62 -1.73
CA VAL A 65 5.21 21.07 -2.35
C VAL A 65 4.56 22.09 -3.30
N SER A 66 4.43 23.33 -2.87
CA SER A 66 3.83 24.39 -3.68
C SER A 66 4.58 24.66 -4.99
N GLU A 67 5.92 24.65 -4.96
CA GLU A 67 6.75 24.81 -6.17
C GLU A 67 6.59 23.60 -7.10
N ALA A 68 6.61 22.37 -6.56
CA ALA A 68 6.42 21.16 -7.33
C ALA A 68 5.06 21.13 -8.04
N VAL A 69 3.99 21.51 -7.36
CA VAL A 69 2.64 21.63 -7.94
C VAL A 69 2.60 22.65 -9.08
N ARG A 70 3.21 23.84 -8.89
CA ARG A 70 3.27 24.85 -9.94
C ARG A 70 4.07 24.43 -11.17
N THR A 71 5.08 23.59 -10.99
CA THR A 71 5.95 23.16 -12.09
C THR A 71 5.32 22.02 -12.91
N ALA A 72 4.62 21.09 -12.27
CA ALA A 72 4.17 19.85 -12.86
C ALA A 72 2.88 19.94 -13.68
N GLN A 73 2.67 19.01 -14.57
CA GLN A 73 1.39 18.72 -15.25
C GLN A 73 0.65 17.56 -14.58
N VAL A 74 1.37 16.67 -13.91
CA VAL A 74 0.80 15.57 -13.12
C VAL A 74 1.33 15.68 -11.69
N VAL A 75 0.44 15.75 -10.72
CA VAL A 75 0.75 15.88 -9.29
C VAL A 75 0.34 14.59 -8.61
N GLN A 76 1.31 13.75 -8.26
CA GLN A 76 1.09 12.47 -7.61
C GLN A 76 1.23 12.62 -6.09
N MET A 77 0.12 12.40 -5.37
CA MET A 77 0.05 12.49 -3.90
C MET A 77 0.43 11.15 -3.26
N LEU A 78 1.65 11.05 -2.71
CA LEU A 78 2.18 9.83 -2.07
C LEU A 78 2.58 10.07 -0.61
N LEU A 79 1.70 10.71 0.11
CA LEU A 79 1.79 10.95 1.55
C LEU A 79 0.96 9.88 2.31
N PRO A 80 1.30 9.55 3.58
CA PRO A 80 0.45 8.74 4.44
C PRO A 80 -0.97 9.34 4.56
N ASP A 81 -2.01 8.51 4.56
CA ASP A 81 -3.43 8.90 4.37
C ASP A 81 -3.95 10.00 5.29
N GLU A 82 -3.34 10.18 6.43
CA GLU A 82 -3.67 11.23 7.39
C GLU A 82 -3.09 12.61 7.05
N GLN A 83 -2.19 12.71 6.07
CA GLN A 83 -1.49 13.94 5.72
C GLN A 83 -2.00 14.64 4.44
N PRO A 84 -2.48 13.91 3.40
CA PRO A 84 -2.80 14.53 2.12
C PRO A 84 -3.82 15.66 2.22
N ALA A 85 -4.86 15.52 3.03
CA ALA A 85 -5.89 16.56 3.17
C ALA A 85 -5.31 17.87 3.71
N HIS A 86 -4.42 17.79 4.70
CA HIS A 86 -3.76 18.97 5.27
C HIS A 86 -2.79 19.61 4.26
N VAL A 87 -1.94 18.80 3.63
CA VAL A 87 -0.96 19.28 2.63
C VAL A 87 -1.69 19.84 1.40
N TYR A 88 -2.77 19.17 0.97
CA TYR A 88 -3.60 19.65 -0.14
C TYR A 88 -4.12 21.05 0.14
N LYS A 89 -4.74 21.26 1.30
CA LYS A 89 -5.31 22.55 1.68
C LYS A 89 -4.26 23.66 1.83
N ALA A 90 -3.09 23.31 2.39
CA ALA A 90 -2.05 24.28 2.68
C ALA A 90 -1.16 24.64 1.48
N GLU A 91 -0.89 23.67 0.59
CA GLU A 91 0.19 23.83 -0.40
C GLU A 91 -0.19 23.40 -1.82
N VAL A 92 -1.29 22.66 -2.02
CA VAL A 92 -1.66 22.13 -3.35
C VAL A 92 -2.81 22.91 -3.96
N GLU A 93 -3.91 23.07 -3.25
CA GLU A 93 -5.19 23.61 -3.77
C GLU A 93 -5.02 24.94 -4.52
N GLU A 94 -4.40 25.94 -3.90
CA GLU A 94 -4.19 27.28 -4.48
C GLU A 94 -3.16 27.30 -5.61
N ASN A 95 -2.37 26.25 -5.76
CA ASN A 95 -1.33 26.14 -6.77
C ASN A 95 -1.72 25.27 -7.97
N LEU A 96 -2.92 24.65 -7.93
CA LEU A 96 -3.46 23.88 -9.05
C LEU A 96 -3.85 24.79 -10.21
N ARG A 97 -3.66 24.29 -11.43
CA ARG A 97 -3.98 24.99 -12.67
C ARG A 97 -4.91 24.14 -13.54
N GLU A 98 -5.65 24.79 -14.41
CA GLU A 98 -6.52 24.14 -15.38
C GLU A 98 -5.76 23.10 -16.21
N GLY A 99 -6.35 21.91 -16.37
CA GLY A 99 -5.79 20.81 -17.13
C GLY A 99 -4.69 19.99 -16.45
N GLN A 100 -4.31 20.33 -15.21
CA GLN A 100 -3.42 19.46 -14.44
C GLN A 100 -4.15 18.20 -13.99
N MET A 101 -3.39 17.13 -13.79
CA MET A 101 -3.87 15.89 -13.18
C MET A 101 -3.44 15.81 -11.72
N LEU A 102 -4.39 15.61 -10.83
CA LEU A 102 -4.16 15.19 -9.44
C LEU A 102 -4.30 13.67 -9.38
N LEU A 103 -3.23 12.99 -9.00
CA LEU A 103 -3.14 11.54 -9.03
C LEU A 103 -2.89 10.99 -7.62
N PHE A 104 -3.51 9.86 -7.31
CA PHE A 104 -3.41 9.15 -6.03
C PHE A 104 -2.98 7.71 -6.23
N SER A 105 -2.49 7.04 -5.17
CA SER A 105 -2.26 5.60 -5.15
C SER A 105 -3.14 4.85 -4.16
N HIS A 106 -4.05 5.57 -3.47
CA HIS A 106 -5.12 5.04 -2.63
C HIS A 106 -6.27 6.05 -2.60
N GLY A 107 -7.50 5.56 -2.58
CA GLY A 107 -8.66 6.41 -2.77
C GLY A 107 -9.19 7.12 -1.53
N PHE A 108 -8.64 6.87 -0.33
CA PHE A 108 -9.15 7.31 0.99
C PHE A 108 -9.60 8.78 1.01
N ASN A 109 -8.71 9.70 0.64
CA ASN A 109 -8.96 11.14 0.79
C ASN A 109 -10.02 11.68 -0.18
N ILE A 110 -10.16 11.08 -1.35
CA ILE A 110 -11.21 11.42 -2.32
C ILE A 110 -12.53 10.75 -1.93
N HIS A 111 -12.51 9.45 -1.66
CA HIS A 111 -13.72 8.68 -1.34
C HIS A 111 -14.44 9.20 -0.10
N PHE A 112 -13.69 9.51 0.96
CA PHE A 112 -14.25 10.05 2.21
C PHE A 112 -14.32 11.59 2.24
N GLY A 113 -14.21 12.27 1.11
CA GLY A 113 -14.42 13.72 0.98
C GLY A 113 -13.46 14.59 1.77
N GLN A 114 -12.27 14.09 2.08
CA GLN A 114 -11.22 14.86 2.76
C GLN A 114 -10.50 15.84 1.82
N ILE A 115 -10.51 15.52 0.52
CA ILE A 115 -10.01 16.36 -0.56
C ILE A 115 -11.13 16.50 -1.59
N ASN A 116 -11.46 17.75 -1.94
CA ASN A 116 -12.45 18.09 -2.96
C ASN A 116 -11.76 18.91 -4.04
N PRO A 117 -11.24 18.27 -5.10
CA PRO A 117 -10.52 18.98 -6.17
C PRO A 117 -11.43 19.89 -6.98
N PRO A 118 -10.90 21.03 -7.50
CA PRO A 118 -11.67 21.89 -8.37
C PRO A 118 -12.01 21.20 -9.69
N SER A 119 -13.15 21.58 -10.30
CA SER A 119 -13.70 20.92 -11.49
C SER A 119 -12.84 21.05 -12.76
N TYR A 120 -11.82 21.89 -12.76
CA TYR A 120 -10.95 22.14 -13.89
C TYR A 120 -9.68 21.27 -13.93
N VAL A 121 -9.52 20.32 -12.99
CA VAL A 121 -8.40 19.36 -12.97
C VAL A 121 -8.90 17.94 -13.21
N ASP A 122 -8.05 17.09 -13.77
CA ASP A 122 -8.28 15.66 -13.78
C ASP A 122 -8.00 15.04 -12.40
N VAL A 123 -8.76 14.06 -11.99
CA VAL A 123 -8.53 13.30 -10.75
C VAL A 123 -8.59 11.83 -11.05
N ALA A 124 -7.46 11.15 -10.84
CA ALA A 124 -7.36 9.72 -11.10
C ALA A 124 -6.55 9.02 -10.01
N MET A 125 -6.52 7.71 -10.08
CA MET A 125 -5.77 6.85 -9.18
C MET A 125 -5.03 5.79 -9.98
N VAL A 126 -3.78 5.54 -9.60
CA VAL A 126 -2.99 4.36 -9.98
C VAL A 126 -2.47 3.74 -8.69
N ALA A 127 -3.03 2.59 -8.31
CA ALA A 127 -2.76 1.91 -7.04
C ALA A 127 -2.01 0.59 -7.28
N PRO A 128 -0.66 0.58 -7.25
CA PRO A 128 0.12 -0.64 -7.32
C PRO A 128 -0.19 -1.53 -6.11
N LYS A 129 -0.58 -2.80 -6.36
CA LYS A 129 -0.93 -3.74 -5.28
C LYS A 129 0.31 -4.48 -4.76
N SER A 130 1.23 -3.69 -4.19
CA SER A 130 2.47 -4.18 -3.58
C SER A 130 3.11 -3.09 -2.71
N PRO A 131 3.86 -3.46 -1.65
CA PRO A 131 4.71 -2.51 -0.92
C PRO A 131 5.72 -1.82 -1.85
N GLY A 132 6.02 -0.55 -1.60
CA GLY A 132 6.84 0.28 -2.50
C GLY A 132 8.22 -0.33 -2.83
N HIS A 133 8.91 -0.92 -1.85
CA HIS A 133 10.21 -1.55 -2.11
C HIS A 133 10.13 -2.74 -3.10
N LEU A 134 8.99 -3.45 -3.14
CA LEU A 134 8.74 -4.49 -4.14
C LEU A 134 8.38 -3.89 -5.50
N VAL A 135 7.61 -2.80 -5.54
CA VAL A 135 7.35 -2.05 -6.79
C VAL A 135 8.68 -1.67 -7.48
N ARG A 136 9.67 -1.20 -6.70
CA ARG A 136 10.99 -0.85 -7.24
C ARG A 136 11.80 -2.07 -7.67
N ARG A 137 11.92 -3.09 -6.82
CA ARG A 137 12.72 -4.29 -7.09
C ARG A 137 12.23 -5.04 -8.33
N VAL A 138 10.93 -5.31 -8.39
CA VAL A 138 10.30 -6.04 -9.49
C VAL A 138 10.44 -5.27 -10.81
N PHE A 139 10.36 -3.94 -10.78
CA PHE A 139 10.64 -3.10 -11.95
C PHE A 139 12.08 -3.24 -12.44
N GLN A 140 13.06 -3.22 -11.53
CA GLN A 140 14.48 -3.39 -11.88
C GLN A 140 14.80 -4.77 -12.46
N GLU A 141 14.03 -5.79 -12.08
CA GLU A 141 14.09 -7.14 -12.63
C GLU A 141 13.43 -7.26 -14.03
N GLY A 142 12.91 -6.16 -14.59
CA GLY A 142 12.23 -6.14 -15.88
C GLY A 142 10.77 -6.55 -15.83
N ASN A 143 10.24 -6.86 -14.65
CA ASN A 143 8.85 -7.23 -14.39
C ASN A 143 8.02 -6.04 -13.91
N GLY A 144 6.77 -6.28 -13.48
CA GLY A 144 5.88 -5.30 -12.91
C GLY A 144 5.00 -5.88 -11.82
N VAL A 145 4.45 -5.03 -10.98
CA VAL A 145 3.40 -5.42 -10.03
C VAL A 145 2.04 -5.02 -10.61
N PRO A 146 0.98 -5.80 -10.40
CA PRO A 146 -0.35 -5.42 -10.87
C PRO A 146 -0.82 -4.15 -10.16
N ALA A 147 -1.67 -3.37 -10.83
CA ALA A 147 -2.23 -2.15 -10.27
C ALA A 147 -3.73 -2.04 -10.57
N LEU A 148 -4.38 -1.17 -9.82
CA LEU A 148 -5.73 -0.69 -10.15
C LEU A 148 -5.63 0.72 -10.73
N VAL A 149 -6.54 1.05 -11.66
CA VAL A 149 -6.70 2.40 -12.21
C VAL A 149 -8.16 2.83 -12.07
N ALA A 150 -8.36 4.08 -11.63
CA ALA A 150 -9.70 4.67 -11.56
C ALA A 150 -9.64 6.15 -11.95
N VAL A 151 -10.72 6.64 -12.55
CA VAL A 151 -10.93 8.05 -12.84
C VAL A 151 -12.10 8.54 -11.99
N HIS A 152 -11.86 9.55 -11.15
CA HIS A 152 -12.88 10.23 -10.37
C HIS A 152 -13.45 11.43 -11.12
N GLN A 153 -12.59 12.20 -11.78
CA GLN A 153 -12.93 13.41 -12.54
C GLN A 153 -12.09 13.50 -13.82
N ASP A 154 -12.73 13.73 -14.94
CA ASP A 154 -12.09 13.85 -16.26
C ASP A 154 -12.44 15.22 -16.87
N ALA A 155 -11.71 16.25 -16.47
CA ALA A 155 -11.90 17.62 -16.94
C ALA A 155 -11.38 17.83 -18.37
N THR A 156 -10.31 17.09 -18.73
CA THR A 156 -9.65 17.23 -20.03
C THR A 156 -10.16 16.26 -21.11
N GLY A 157 -10.91 15.20 -20.72
CA GLY A 157 -11.29 14.07 -21.60
C GLY A 157 -10.16 13.07 -21.83
N THR A 158 -9.04 13.19 -21.09
CA THR A 158 -7.85 12.32 -21.26
C THR A 158 -7.35 11.66 -19.98
N ALA A 159 -8.06 11.82 -18.87
CA ALA A 159 -7.61 11.39 -17.54
C ALA A 159 -7.20 9.92 -17.50
N LEU A 160 -7.99 9.01 -18.07
CA LEU A 160 -7.66 7.58 -18.09
C LEU A 160 -6.36 7.30 -18.87
N HIS A 161 -6.18 7.96 -20.02
CA HIS A 161 -4.99 7.73 -20.85
C HIS A 161 -3.70 8.20 -20.16
N VAL A 162 -3.76 9.34 -19.47
CA VAL A 162 -2.63 9.88 -18.70
C VAL A 162 -2.34 9.00 -17.48
N ALA A 163 -3.38 8.51 -16.79
CA ALA A 163 -3.22 7.57 -15.67
C ALA A 163 -2.59 6.25 -16.13
N LEU A 164 -2.99 5.72 -17.29
CA LEU A 164 -2.38 4.51 -17.88
C LEU A 164 -0.93 4.77 -18.33
N ALA A 165 -0.63 5.96 -18.87
CA ALA A 165 0.76 6.34 -19.17
C ALA A 165 1.62 6.37 -17.92
N TYR A 166 1.09 6.89 -16.81
CA TYR A 166 1.73 6.84 -15.50
C TYR A 166 1.96 5.40 -15.01
N ALA A 167 0.92 4.56 -15.06
CA ALA A 167 1.01 3.15 -14.69
C ALA A 167 2.07 2.40 -15.50
N LYS A 168 2.21 2.74 -16.79
CA LYS A 168 3.28 2.20 -17.65
C LYS A 168 4.66 2.70 -17.22
N GLY A 169 4.81 3.99 -16.92
CA GLY A 169 6.05 4.56 -16.41
C GLY A 169 6.50 3.93 -15.09
N VAL A 170 5.55 3.55 -14.23
CA VAL A 170 5.83 2.82 -12.99
C VAL A 170 6.13 1.33 -13.22
N GLY A 171 5.73 0.77 -14.40
CA GLY A 171 5.95 -0.62 -14.79
C GLY A 171 4.77 -1.56 -14.52
N CYS A 172 3.63 -1.03 -14.05
CA CYS A 172 2.48 -1.85 -13.68
C CYS A 172 1.81 -2.55 -14.87
N THR A 173 1.87 -1.96 -16.05
CA THR A 173 1.28 -2.53 -17.29
C THR A 173 1.95 -3.82 -17.74
N ARG A 174 3.15 -4.13 -17.24
CA ARG A 174 3.84 -5.41 -17.50
C ARG A 174 3.11 -6.59 -16.85
N ALA A 175 2.49 -6.35 -15.68
CA ALA A 175 1.68 -7.35 -14.99
C ALA A 175 0.19 -7.24 -15.32
N GLY A 176 -0.28 -6.02 -15.62
CA GLY A 176 -1.67 -5.69 -15.92
C GLY A 176 -2.24 -4.67 -14.94
N VAL A 177 -3.09 -3.80 -15.47
CA VAL A 177 -3.78 -2.73 -14.73
C VAL A 177 -5.28 -2.92 -14.89
N ILE A 178 -5.99 -3.11 -13.78
CA ILE A 178 -7.44 -3.37 -13.77
C ILE A 178 -8.18 -2.06 -13.53
N GLU A 179 -9.20 -1.77 -14.33
CA GLU A 179 -10.07 -0.62 -14.14
C GLU A 179 -11.04 -0.88 -12.99
N THR A 180 -11.16 0.10 -12.09
CA THR A 180 -12.01 0.09 -10.91
C THR A 180 -12.57 1.48 -10.61
N THR A 181 -13.11 1.70 -9.42
CA THR A 181 -13.54 2.99 -8.90
C THR A 181 -12.78 3.37 -7.63
N PHE A 182 -12.76 4.65 -7.28
CA PHE A 182 -12.21 5.10 -5.99
C PHE A 182 -12.90 4.42 -4.80
N GLN A 183 -14.22 4.26 -4.88
CA GLN A 183 -14.99 3.56 -3.86
C GLN A 183 -14.55 2.10 -3.70
N GLU A 184 -14.56 1.34 -4.80
CA GLU A 184 -14.23 -0.09 -4.77
C GLU A 184 -12.80 -0.32 -4.27
N GLU A 185 -11.82 0.44 -4.79
CA GLU A 185 -10.44 0.34 -4.32
C GLU A 185 -10.32 0.65 -2.83
N THR A 186 -10.87 1.78 -2.37
CA THR A 186 -10.75 2.21 -0.97
C THR A 186 -11.40 1.23 0.00
N GLU A 187 -12.63 0.82 -0.27
CA GLU A 187 -13.37 -0.07 0.62
C GLU A 187 -12.75 -1.47 0.69
N THR A 188 -12.31 -2.01 -0.46
CA THR A 188 -11.70 -3.35 -0.50
C THR A 188 -10.29 -3.38 0.05
N ASP A 189 -9.50 -2.34 -0.17
CA ASP A 189 -8.14 -2.21 0.38
C ASP A 189 -8.18 -2.12 1.91
N LEU A 190 -8.98 -1.20 2.45
CA LEU A 190 -9.18 -1.07 3.90
C LEU A 190 -9.72 -2.36 4.54
N PHE A 191 -10.67 -3.04 3.88
CA PHE A 191 -11.18 -4.31 4.37
C PHE A 191 -10.10 -5.39 4.35
N GLY A 192 -9.37 -5.51 3.25
CA GLY A 192 -8.29 -6.49 3.09
C GLY A 192 -7.21 -6.34 4.17
N GLU A 193 -6.78 -5.12 4.43
CA GLU A 193 -5.78 -4.82 5.47
C GLU A 193 -6.28 -5.17 6.88
N GLN A 194 -7.51 -4.78 7.21
CA GLN A 194 -8.06 -4.97 8.55
C GLN A 194 -8.45 -6.42 8.82
N ALA A 195 -9.19 -7.04 7.90
CA ALA A 195 -9.80 -8.35 8.14
C ALA A 195 -8.89 -9.53 7.80
N VAL A 196 -7.92 -9.38 6.89
CA VAL A 196 -7.14 -10.51 6.37
C VAL A 196 -5.63 -10.25 6.43
N LEU A 197 -5.12 -9.29 5.63
CA LEU A 197 -3.70 -9.18 5.29
C LEU A 197 -2.81 -8.72 6.46
N CYS A 198 -3.33 -7.87 7.33
CA CYS A 198 -2.62 -7.36 8.49
C CYS A 198 -3.35 -7.74 9.78
N GLY A 199 -4.53 -7.19 10.04
CA GLY A 199 -5.25 -7.42 11.29
C GLY A 199 -5.58 -8.89 11.53
N GLY A 200 -6.23 -9.55 10.58
CA GLY A 200 -6.63 -10.96 10.69
C GLY A 200 -5.46 -11.91 10.88
N VAL A 201 -4.46 -11.84 10.00
CA VAL A 201 -3.31 -12.76 10.06
C VAL A 201 -2.46 -12.56 11.31
N THR A 202 -2.23 -11.31 11.75
CA THR A 202 -1.44 -11.06 12.95
C THR A 202 -2.15 -11.52 14.22
N ALA A 203 -3.47 -11.35 14.29
CA ALA A 203 -4.27 -11.87 15.40
C ALA A 203 -4.26 -13.41 15.45
N LEU A 204 -4.38 -14.08 14.30
CA LEU A 204 -4.31 -15.53 14.20
C LEU A 204 -2.95 -16.08 14.66
N VAL A 205 -1.86 -15.48 14.18
CA VAL A 205 -0.48 -15.85 14.53
C VAL A 205 -0.25 -15.71 16.05
N LYS A 206 -0.68 -14.58 16.62
CA LYS A 206 -0.55 -14.35 18.07
C LYS A 206 -1.34 -15.36 18.89
N ALA A 207 -2.60 -15.58 18.54
CA ALA A 207 -3.44 -16.55 19.22
C ALA A 207 -2.84 -17.98 19.16
N GLY A 208 -2.28 -18.39 18.01
CA GLY A 208 -1.59 -19.68 17.88
C GLY A 208 -0.34 -19.75 18.77
N PHE A 209 0.50 -18.72 18.73
CA PHE A 209 1.70 -18.63 19.56
C PHE A 209 1.38 -18.68 21.07
N GLU A 210 0.41 -17.89 21.51
CA GLU A 210 -0.03 -17.84 22.91
C GLU A 210 -0.61 -19.19 23.35
N THR A 211 -1.45 -19.82 22.53
CA THR A 211 -2.02 -21.14 22.81
C THR A 211 -0.94 -22.21 23.04
N LEU A 212 0.10 -22.22 22.21
CA LEU A 212 1.20 -23.17 22.36
C LEU A 212 2.04 -22.89 23.61
N THR A 213 2.37 -21.63 23.87
CA THR A 213 3.19 -21.26 25.04
C THR A 213 2.44 -21.47 26.36
N GLU A 214 1.14 -21.17 26.42
CA GLU A 214 0.27 -21.48 27.56
C GLU A 214 0.12 -22.98 27.76
N GLY A 215 0.17 -23.78 26.68
CA GLY A 215 0.20 -25.25 26.72
C GLY A 215 1.54 -25.84 27.17
N GLY A 216 2.53 -24.99 27.52
CA GLY A 216 3.83 -25.40 28.02
C GLY A 216 4.89 -25.69 26.97
N TYR A 217 4.61 -25.37 25.69
CA TYR A 217 5.62 -25.50 24.63
C TYR A 217 6.59 -24.31 24.64
N ARG A 218 7.82 -24.56 24.17
CA ARG A 218 8.85 -23.53 24.13
C ARG A 218 8.48 -22.42 23.13
N PRO A 219 8.67 -21.14 23.50
CA PRO A 219 8.34 -20.02 22.64
C PRO A 219 9.05 -20.03 21.27
N GLU A 220 10.29 -20.54 21.22
CA GLU A 220 11.05 -20.64 19.97
C GLU A 220 10.37 -21.60 18.98
N ILE A 221 9.85 -22.72 19.46
CA ILE A 221 9.12 -23.68 18.63
C ILE A 221 7.78 -23.07 18.18
N ALA A 222 7.03 -22.45 19.11
CA ALA A 222 5.78 -21.76 18.79
C ALA A 222 5.97 -20.65 17.73
N TYR A 223 7.11 -19.96 17.77
CA TYR A 223 7.44 -18.95 16.76
C TYR A 223 7.64 -19.56 15.36
N PHE A 224 8.40 -20.67 15.26
CA PHE A 224 8.61 -21.33 13.97
C PHE A 224 7.30 -21.83 13.38
N GLU A 225 6.48 -22.51 14.18
CA GLU A 225 5.22 -23.11 13.73
C GLU A 225 4.13 -22.09 13.37
N CYS A 226 4.05 -20.96 14.11
CA CYS A 226 2.95 -20.01 13.93
C CYS A 226 3.30 -18.80 13.06
N LEU A 227 4.59 -18.44 12.94
CA LEU A 227 4.99 -17.23 12.19
C LEU A 227 6.02 -17.50 11.11
N HIS A 228 7.13 -18.14 11.43
CA HIS A 228 8.22 -18.30 10.44
C HIS A 228 7.76 -19.11 9.23
N GLU A 229 7.13 -20.23 9.44
CA GLU A 229 6.69 -21.12 8.37
C GLU A 229 5.51 -20.56 7.56
N LEU A 230 4.71 -19.66 8.14
CA LEU A 230 3.59 -19.03 7.47
C LEU A 230 4.01 -18.38 6.13
N LYS A 231 5.20 -17.75 6.07
CA LYS A 231 5.70 -17.18 4.82
C LYS A 231 5.80 -18.22 3.71
N LEU A 232 6.31 -19.40 4.01
CA LEU A 232 6.51 -20.46 3.03
C LEU A 232 5.17 -20.98 2.50
N ILE A 233 4.17 -21.09 3.39
CA ILE A 233 2.81 -21.47 3.01
C ILE A 233 2.16 -20.38 2.16
N VAL A 234 2.36 -19.10 2.51
CA VAL A 234 1.85 -17.96 1.71
C VAL A 234 2.50 -17.91 0.34
N ASP A 235 3.79 -18.21 0.22
CA ASP A 235 4.48 -18.31 -1.08
C ASP A 235 3.82 -19.36 -1.97
N LEU A 236 3.51 -20.56 -1.46
CA LEU A 236 2.79 -21.59 -2.22
C LEU A 236 1.39 -21.16 -2.67
N MET A 237 0.66 -20.42 -1.79
CA MET A 237 -0.64 -19.84 -2.16
C MET A 237 -0.50 -18.77 -3.26
N TYR A 238 0.53 -17.95 -3.18
CA TYR A 238 0.82 -16.90 -4.15
C TYR A 238 1.17 -17.47 -5.52
N GLU A 239 1.99 -18.53 -5.56
CA GLU A 239 2.47 -19.14 -6.79
C GLU A 239 1.41 -19.94 -7.54
N GLY A 240 0.51 -20.61 -6.83
CA GLY A 240 -0.42 -21.53 -7.47
C GLY A 240 -1.81 -21.64 -6.84
N GLY A 241 -2.17 -20.73 -5.93
CA GLY A 241 -3.46 -20.74 -5.25
C GLY A 241 -3.57 -21.81 -4.15
N LEU A 242 -4.74 -21.85 -3.50
CA LEU A 242 -4.98 -22.77 -2.37
C LEU A 242 -4.84 -24.24 -2.74
N THR A 243 -5.22 -24.62 -3.95
CA THR A 243 -5.12 -26.01 -4.42
C THR A 243 -3.66 -26.44 -4.55
N ASN A 244 -2.80 -25.59 -5.11
CA ASN A 244 -1.37 -25.87 -5.23
C ASN A 244 -0.68 -25.93 -3.86
N MET A 245 -1.04 -25.02 -2.98
CA MET A 245 -0.53 -25.05 -1.59
C MET A 245 -0.85 -26.40 -0.93
N ARG A 246 -2.12 -26.84 -0.97
CA ARG A 246 -2.55 -28.12 -0.40
C ARG A 246 -1.85 -29.31 -1.04
N HIS A 247 -1.69 -29.32 -2.36
CA HIS A 247 -0.94 -30.35 -3.05
C HIS A 247 0.54 -30.43 -2.65
N SER A 248 1.11 -29.32 -2.19
CA SER A 248 2.53 -29.19 -1.84
C SER A 248 2.85 -29.51 -0.38
N ILE A 249 1.83 -29.66 0.46
CA ILE A 249 1.98 -30.05 1.88
C ILE A 249 1.66 -31.52 2.11
N SER A 250 1.86 -32.02 3.32
CA SER A 250 1.52 -33.42 3.65
C SER A 250 0.01 -33.64 3.74
N ASP A 251 -0.44 -34.86 3.43
CA ASP A 251 -1.86 -35.28 3.59
C ASP A 251 -2.38 -34.99 5.00
N THR A 252 -1.52 -35.13 6.01
CA THR A 252 -1.86 -34.82 7.41
C THR A 252 -2.17 -33.35 7.61
N ALA A 253 -1.38 -32.46 7.01
CA ALA A 253 -1.58 -31.01 7.09
C ALA A 253 -2.83 -30.60 6.29
N GLU A 254 -3.02 -31.14 5.08
CA GLU A 254 -4.21 -30.90 4.26
C GLU A 254 -5.49 -31.37 4.98
N PHE A 255 -5.47 -32.55 5.58
CA PHE A 255 -6.61 -33.02 6.37
C PHE A 255 -6.90 -32.09 7.56
N GLY A 256 -5.86 -31.67 8.28
CA GLY A 256 -5.95 -30.71 9.38
C GLY A 256 -6.57 -29.37 8.94
N ASP A 257 -6.17 -28.84 7.77
CA ASP A 257 -6.74 -27.63 7.17
C ASP A 257 -8.26 -27.78 6.99
N TYR A 258 -8.71 -28.86 6.35
CA TYR A 258 -10.14 -29.07 6.08
C TYR A 258 -10.98 -29.21 7.35
N VAL A 259 -10.52 -29.95 8.36
CA VAL A 259 -11.34 -30.25 9.56
C VAL A 259 -11.24 -29.19 10.65
N THR A 260 -10.18 -28.37 10.65
CA THR A 260 -9.91 -27.40 11.73
C THR A 260 -10.14 -25.96 11.29
N GLY A 261 -9.85 -25.61 10.04
CA GLY A 261 -9.97 -24.24 9.54
C GLY A 261 -11.33 -23.60 9.82
N SER A 262 -12.41 -24.32 9.53
CA SER A 262 -13.81 -23.86 9.77
C SER A 262 -14.19 -23.74 11.26
N ARG A 263 -13.43 -24.35 12.17
CA ARG A 263 -13.62 -24.20 13.62
C ARG A 263 -12.96 -22.94 14.17
N ILE A 264 -11.95 -22.41 13.47
CA ILE A 264 -11.23 -21.19 13.83
C ILE A 264 -11.90 -19.98 13.14
N VAL A 265 -12.09 -20.06 11.82
CA VAL A 265 -12.83 -19.05 11.05
C VAL A 265 -14.28 -19.51 10.90
N THR A 266 -15.09 -19.18 11.88
CA THR A 266 -16.50 -19.60 12.02
C THR A 266 -17.45 -18.66 11.28
N ASP A 267 -18.74 -19.01 11.26
CA ASP A 267 -19.81 -18.12 10.78
C ASP A 267 -19.87 -16.81 11.58
N GLU A 268 -19.53 -16.83 12.87
CA GLU A 268 -19.47 -15.61 13.69
C GLU A 268 -18.29 -14.72 13.25
N THR A 269 -17.15 -15.30 12.95
CA THR A 269 -16.03 -14.55 12.35
C THR A 269 -16.45 -13.88 11.04
N LYS A 270 -17.18 -14.60 10.18
CA LYS A 270 -17.69 -14.05 8.92
C LYS A 270 -18.72 -12.94 9.12
N LYS A 271 -19.57 -13.03 10.16
CA LYS A 271 -20.50 -11.95 10.53
C LYS A 271 -19.73 -10.70 10.97
N GLU A 272 -18.66 -10.89 11.76
CA GLU A 272 -17.81 -9.78 12.17
C GLU A 272 -17.11 -9.11 10.97
N MET A 273 -16.56 -9.90 10.03
CA MET A 273 -16.01 -9.37 8.79
C MET A 273 -17.02 -8.52 8.01
N LYS A 274 -18.30 -8.95 7.95
CA LYS A 274 -19.37 -8.16 7.32
C LYS A 274 -19.63 -6.85 8.05
N ARG A 275 -19.55 -6.87 9.40
CA ARG A 275 -19.70 -5.65 10.21
C ARG A 275 -18.55 -4.68 9.94
N VAL A 276 -17.29 -5.16 9.92
CA VAL A 276 -16.11 -4.37 9.57
C VAL A 276 -16.26 -3.73 8.19
N LEU A 277 -16.71 -4.49 7.18
CA LEU A 277 -16.97 -3.94 5.85
C LEU A 277 -18.03 -2.84 5.89
N THR A 278 -19.13 -3.03 6.63
CA THR A 278 -20.19 -2.03 6.78
C THR A 278 -19.66 -0.75 7.46
N GLU A 279 -18.86 -0.87 8.51
CA GLU A 279 -18.22 0.26 9.20
C GLU A 279 -17.30 1.05 8.26
N ILE A 280 -16.58 0.36 7.37
CA ILE A 280 -15.76 1.00 6.34
C ILE A 280 -16.64 1.78 5.35
N GLN A 281 -17.68 1.13 4.81
CA GLN A 281 -18.62 1.71 3.83
C GLN A 281 -19.37 2.94 4.38
N GLN A 282 -19.68 2.92 5.66
CA GLN A 282 -20.36 4.03 6.37
C GLN A 282 -19.38 5.14 6.82
N GLY A 283 -18.06 4.97 6.59
CA GLY A 283 -17.05 5.95 6.97
C GLY A 283 -16.71 5.97 8.47
N GLU A 284 -17.19 4.99 9.25
CA GLU A 284 -16.91 4.94 10.70
C GLU A 284 -15.42 4.73 10.97
N PHE A 285 -14.77 3.81 10.23
CA PHE A 285 -13.33 3.63 10.35
C PHE A 285 -12.57 4.90 9.95
N ALA A 286 -12.93 5.51 8.82
CA ALA A 286 -12.28 6.73 8.34
C ALA A 286 -12.40 7.87 9.37
N LYS A 287 -13.58 8.08 9.92
CA LYS A 287 -13.83 9.05 10.99
C LYS A 287 -12.95 8.77 12.22
N LYS A 288 -12.90 7.52 12.67
CA LYS A 288 -12.11 7.09 13.82
C LYS A 288 -10.63 7.38 13.60
N TRP A 289 -10.10 7.04 12.42
CA TRP A 289 -8.71 7.25 12.07
C TRP A 289 -8.35 8.75 11.96
N ILE A 290 -9.20 9.55 11.31
CA ILE A 290 -9.02 10.99 11.18
C ILE A 290 -8.97 11.66 12.57
N LEU A 291 -9.93 11.34 13.45
CA LEU A 291 -9.99 11.91 14.81
C LEU A 291 -8.81 11.45 15.66
N GLU A 292 -8.38 10.19 15.56
CA GLU A 292 -7.20 9.68 16.26
C GLU A 292 -5.94 10.47 15.87
N ASN A 293 -5.79 10.79 14.57
CA ASN A 293 -4.68 11.61 14.09
C ASN A 293 -4.76 13.06 14.58
N GLN A 294 -5.95 13.66 14.56
CA GLN A 294 -6.16 15.01 15.09
C GLN A 294 -5.87 15.11 16.60
N ALA A 295 -6.14 14.04 17.35
CA ALA A 295 -5.84 13.94 18.77
C ALA A 295 -4.36 13.65 19.10
N GLY A 296 -3.48 13.48 18.09
CA GLY A 296 -2.06 13.16 18.27
C GLY A 296 -1.76 11.69 18.51
N ARG A 297 -2.67 10.79 18.10
CA ARG A 297 -2.52 9.31 18.09
C ARG A 297 -2.34 8.66 19.47
N PRO A 298 -3.08 9.03 20.51
CA PRO A 298 -2.88 8.46 21.83
C PRO A 298 -3.15 6.96 21.88
N THR A 299 -4.27 6.51 21.29
CA THR A 299 -4.65 5.09 21.26
C THR A 299 -3.72 4.27 20.37
N TYR A 300 -3.42 4.77 19.18
CA TYR A 300 -2.49 4.14 18.25
C TYR A 300 -1.11 3.94 18.86
N ASN A 301 -0.56 4.95 19.53
CA ASN A 301 0.75 4.87 20.16
C ASN A 301 0.76 3.88 21.34
N ALA A 302 -0.33 3.82 22.13
CA ALA A 302 -0.46 2.86 23.21
C ALA A 302 -0.50 1.42 22.69
N MET A 303 -1.32 1.14 21.67
CA MET A 303 -1.38 -0.18 21.04
C MET A 303 -0.04 -0.57 20.42
N LYS A 304 0.60 0.31 19.67
CA LYS A 304 1.92 0.07 19.08
C LYS A 304 2.96 -0.31 20.12
N LYS A 305 2.98 0.38 21.27
CA LYS A 305 3.89 0.08 22.39
C LYS A 305 3.60 -1.28 23.01
N ALA A 306 2.32 -1.66 23.16
CA ALA A 306 1.92 -2.96 23.69
C ALA A 306 2.39 -4.08 22.75
N GLU A 307 2.13 -3.96 21.45
CA GLU A 307 2.54 -4.95 20.44
C GLU A 307 4.07 -5.14 20.37
N GLN A 308 4.84 -4.06 20.42
CA GLN A 308 6.31 -4.15 20.43
C GLN A 308 6.88 -4.89 21.64
N ASN A 309 6.14 -4.99 22.72
CA ASN A 309 6.54 -5.68 23.95
C ASN A 309 6.06 -7.14 24.02
N HIS A 310 5.31 -7.62 23.02
CA HIS A 310 4.81 -8.96 22.98
C HIS A 310 5.96 -9.99 22.97
N GLN A 311 5.76 -11.16 23.62
CA GLN A 311 6.79 -12.20 23.70
C GLN A 311 7.22 -12.71 22.33
N LEU A 312 6.28 -12.88 21.41
CA LEU A 312 6.53 -13.28 20.02
C LEU A 312 7.58 -12.39 19.32
N GLU A 313 7.51 -11.05 19.54
CA GLU A 313 8.47 -10.11 18.93
C GLU A 313 9.88 -10.27 19.51
N LYS A 314 10.00 -10.50 20.81
CA LYS A 314 11.29 -10.71 21.49
C LYS A 314 11.96 -11.99 21.01
N VAL A 315 11.24 -13.10 21.07
CA VAL A 315 11.70 -14.41 20.59
C VAL A 315 12.02 -14.37 19.10
N GLY A 316 11.16 -13.72 18.31
CA GLY A 316 11.38 -13.57 16.88
C GLY A 316 12.62 -12.74 16.53
N ALA A 317 12.97 -11.73 17.31
CA ALA A 317 14.20 -10.96 17.11
C ALA A 317 15.45 -11.86 17.27
N GLU A 318 15.51 -12.62 18.35
CA GLU A 318 16.62 -13.55 18.63
C GLU A 318 16.76 -14.62 17.52
N LEU A 319 15.63 -15.19 17.07
CA LEU A 319 15.65 -16.25 16.05
C LEU A 319 16.01 -15.71 14.66
N ARG A 320 15.61 -14.47 14.33
CA ARG A 320 16.01 -13.83 13.05
C ARG A 320 17.52 -13.56 12.99
N GLU A 321 18.17 -13.30 14.12
CA GLU A 321 19.65 -13.16 14.16
C GLU A 321 20.38 -14.45 13.79
N MET A 322 19.79 -15.61 14.04
CA MET A 322 20.37 -16.91 13.64
C MET A 322 20.32 -17.14 12.12
N MET A 323 19.45 -16.43 11.42
CA MET A 323 19.20 -16.59 9.98
C MET A 323 19.83 -15.45 9.20
N SER A 324 21.14 -15.54 8.92
CA SER A 324 21.91 -14.44 8.30
C SER A 324 21.41 -14.00 6.92
N TRP A 325 20.62 -14.80 6.23
CA TRP A 325 19.98 -14.46 4.95
C TRP A 325 18.68 -13.67 5.11
N ILE A 326 18.07 -13.63 6.29
CA ILE A 326 16.98 -12.71 6.60
C ILE A 326 17.62 -11.38 6.93
N HIS A 327 17.77 -10.55 5.91
CA HIS A 327 18.25 -9.19 6.14
C HIS A 327 17.26 -8.46 7.03
N ALA A 328 17.72 -7.94 8.17
CA ALA A 328 16.99 -6.91 8.90
C ALA A 328 16.53 -5.86 7.87
N PRO A 329 15.29 -5.38 7.94
CA PRO A 329 14.85 -4.31 7.04
C PRO A 329 15.89 -3.20 7.16
N LYS A 330 16.57 -2.86 6.05
CA LYS A 330 17.35 -1.62 5.98
C LYS A 330 16.45 -0.57 6.58
N GLU A 331 16.90 0.13 7.62
CA GLU A 331 16.08 1.03 8.43
C GLU A 331 14.97 1.65 7.60
N LEU A 332 13.78 1.09 7.73
CA LEU A 332 12.59 1.68 7.14
C LEU A 332 12.61 3.12 7.60
N VAL A 333 12.58 4.04 6.66
CA VAL A 333 12.48 5.47 6.98
C VAL A 333 11.37 5.55 8.02
N LYS A 334 11.76 5.73 9.29
CA LYS A 334 10.79 5.80 10.39
C LYS A 334 9.78 6.86 9.99
N LYS A 335 8.55 6.41 9.79
CA LYS A 335 7.40 7.28 9.51
C LYS A 335 7.29 8.36 10.57
#